data_478932e739864f84a40578d80728f31e
#
_entry.id   478932e739864f84a40578d80728f31e
#
_cell.length_a   1.000
_cell.length_b   1.000
_cell.length_c   1.000
_cell.angle_alpha   90.00
_cell.angle_beta   90.00
_cell.angle_gamma   90.00
#
_symmetry.space_group_name_H-M   'P 1'
#
loop_
_entity.id
_entity.type
_entity.pdbx_description
1 polymer ?
#
loop_
_entity_poly.entity_id
_entity_poly.type
_entity_poly.pdbx_seq_one_letter_code
_entity_poly.pdbx_strand_id
1 'polypeptide(L)'
;ILPDILVKFRERFPEEQFRIVESDSSTVIEQVASHLVDIGFSGTVIEKANCKYIPFYQDDLVVIMPNTKEYQKIVKEQKNLKWLEGEPLIMREEGSGTRKEAEKQLKKMGISLDDLNIVATIENPEAIKRSVKSGLGITIISRLAAADEIQAGEVLEFPFSQDGSGRNLNLVYNKNYKLPAAAEHVKELIIEKYELQKQSLQ
;
A
#
# COMPACT_ATOMS: atom_id res chain seq x y z
N ILE A 1 1.63 6.20 -8.39
CA ILE A 1 1.27 5.23 -9.45
C ILE A 1 0.01 5.63 -10.19
N LEU A 2 -1.17 5.65 -9.51
CA LEU A 2 -2.44 5.92 -10.19
C LEU A 2 -2.47 7.28 -10.89
N PRO A 3 -2.04 8.41 -10.30
CA PRO A 3 -2.01 9.70 -11.00
C PRO A 3 -1.27 9.66 -12.34
N ASP A 4 -0.11 9.00 -12.41
CA ASP A 4 0.66 8.90 -13.66
C ASP A 4 -0.07 8.10 -14.75
N ILE A 5 -0.82 7.06 -14.34
CA ILE A 5 -1.64 6.26 -15.25
C ILE A 5 -2.79 7.11 -15.78
N LEU A 6 -3.43 7.90 -14.91
CA LEU A 6 -4.54 8.76 -15.27
C LEU A 6 -4.13 9.89 -16.24
N VAL A 7 -2.93 10.45 -16.07
CA VAL A 7 -2.38 11.42 -17.03
C VAL A 7 -2.25 10.78 -18.41
N LYS A 8 -1.59 9.62 -18.50
CA LYS A 8 -1.45 8.89 -19.76
C LYS A 8 -2.78 8.46 -20.37
N PHE A 9 -3.72 8.05 -19.51
CA PHE A 9 -5.07 7.71 -19.94
C PHE A 9 -5.75 8.92 -20.59
N ARG A 10 -5.70 10.09 -19.94
CA ARG A 10 -6.30 11.33 -20.46
C ARG A 10 -5.67 11.80 -21.77
N GLU A 11 -4.35 11.65 -21.92
CA GLU A 11 -3.65 11.98 -23.16
C GLU A 11 -4.08 11.07 -24.33
N ARG A 12 -4.28 9.78 -24.06
CA ARG A 12 -4.59 8.78 -25.09
C ARG A 12 -6.08 8.66 -25.41
N PHE A 13 -6.94 8.94 -24.42
CA PHE A 13 -8.40 8.79 -24.49
C PHE A 13 -9.11 10.05 -23.93
N PRO A 14 -9.01 11.21 -24.60
CA PRO A 14 -9.47 12.49 -24.06
C PRO A 14 -10.99 12.58 -23.86
N GLU A 15 -11.76 11.80 -24.60
CA GLU A 15 -13.24 11.78 -24.51
C GLU A 15 -13.78 10.83 -23.43
N GLU A 16 -12.94 9.95 -22.91
CA GLU A 16 -13.39 9.00 -21.88
C GLU A 16 -13.39 9.63 -20.49
N GLN A 17 -14.35 9.22 -19.67
CA GLN A 17 -14.51 9.69 -18.29
C GLN A 17 -14.42 8.52 -17.33
N PHE A 18 -13.90 8.79 -16.12
CA PHE A 18 -13.84 7.83 -15.05
C PHE A 18 -14.18 8.48 -13.71
N ARG A 19 -14.70 7.67 -12.80
CA ARG A 19 -14.93 8.03 -11.41
C ARG A 19 -14.00 7.21 -10.53
N ILE A 20 -13.25 7.88 -9.67
CA ILE A 20 -12.38 7.23 -8.68
C ILE A 20 -13.05 7.29 -7.32
N VAL A 21 -13.06 6.15 -6.63
CA VAL A 21 -13.52 6.02 -5.26
C VAL A 21 -12.38 5.43 -4.44
N GLU A 22 -12.06 6.06 -3.33
CA GLU A 22 -11.04 5.58 -2.40
C GLU A 22 -11.72 4.79 -1.27
N SER A 23 -11.18 3.60 -0.99
CA SER A 23 -11.60 2.72 0.11
C SER A 23 -10.46 1.80 0.50
N ASP A 24 -10.63 1.07 1.61
CA ASP A 24 -9.73 -0.01 1.98
C ASP A 24 -9.78 -1.19 0.99
N SER A 25 -8.75 -2.04 1.01
CA SER A 25 -8.63 -3.14 0.06
C SER A 25 -9.79 -4.14 0.11
N SER A 26 -10.36 -4.40 1.29
CA SER A 26 -11.48 -5.34 1.43
C SER A 26 -12.74 -4.79 0.78
N THR A 27 -13.04 -3.51 1.04
CA THR A 27 -14.17 -2.80 0.45
C THR A 27 -14.04 -2.68 -1.07
N VAL A 28 -12.85 -2.34 -1.59
CA VAL A 28 -12.58 -2.30 -3.04
C VAL A 28 -12.87 -3.66 -3.69
N ILE A 29 -12.37 -4.76 -3.12
CA ILE A 29 -12.57 -6.10 -3.66
C ILE A 29 -14.05 -6.49 -3.62
N GLU A 30 -14.78 -6.13 -2.57
CA GLU A 30 -16.23 -6.38 -2.47
C GLU A 30 -17.01 -5.59 -3.52
N GLN A 31 -16.68 -4.33 -3.73
CA GLN A 31 -17.31 -3.49 -4.77
C GLN A 31 -17.07 -4.04 -6.18
N VAL A 32 -15.87 -4.54 -6.47
CA VAL A 32 -15.57 -5.23 -7.74
C VAL A 32 -16.35 -6.53 -7.84
N ALA A 33 -16.36 -7.35 -6.79
CA ALA A 33 -17.10 -8.63 -6.78
C ALA A 33 -18.59 -8.44 -7.02
N SER A 34 -19.17 -7.37 -6.44
CA SER A 34 -20.58 -7.00 -6.58
C SER A 34 -20.87 -6.15 -7.83
N HIS A 35 -19.86 -5.93 -8.69
CA HIS A 35 -20.00 -5.13 -9.93
C HIS A 35 -20.49 -3.70 -9.69
N LEU A 36 -20.14 -3.11 -8.55
CA LEU A 36 -20.40 -1.69 -8.22
C LEU A 36 -19.32 -0.76 -8.80
N VAL A 37 -18.15 -1.30 -9.07
CA VAL A 37 -17.06 -0.67 -9.81
C VAL A 37 -16.49 -1.65 -10.82
N ASP A 38 -15.97 -1.14 -11.93
CA ASP A 38 -15.47 -1.98 -13.04
C ASP A 38 -14.12 -2.62 -12.71
N ILE A 39 -13.19 -1.83 -12.15
CA ILE A 39 -11.86 -2.26 -11.74
C ILE A 39 -11.50 -1.68 -10.38
N GLY A 40 -10.60 -2.33 -9.68
CA GLY A 40 -10.06 -1.86 -8.41
C GLY A 40 -8.55 -2.04 -8.31
N PHE A 41 -7.94 -1.32 -7.39
CA PHE A 41 -6.53 -1.47 -7.01
C PHE A 41 -6.44 -1.94 -5.57
N SER A 42 -5.70 -3.01 -5.32
CA SER A 42 -5.61 -3.60 -4.00
C SER A 42 -4.18 -4.03 -3.67
N GLY A 43 -3.76 -3.76 -2.43
CA GLY A 43 -2.49 -4.26 -1.87
C GLY A 43 -2.60 -5.65 -1.24
N THR A 44 -3.73 -6.33 -1.40
CA THR A 44 -3.94 -7.71 -0.92
C THR A 44 -4.82 -8.48 -1.88
N VAL A 45 -4.78 -9.80 -1.78
CA VAL A 45 -5.68 -10.71 -2.48
C VAL A 45 -6.64 -11.32 -1.46
N ILE A 46 -7.94 -11.20 -1.73
CA ILE A 46 -9.00 -11.92 -1.01
C ILE A 46 -9.65 -12.86 -2.00
N GLU A 47 -9.65 -14.15 -1.72
CA GLU A 47 -10.22 -15.14 -2.61
C GLU A 47 -11.74 -14.92 -2.80
N LYS A 48 -12.12 -14.51 -3.98
CA LYS A 48 -13.49 -14.38 -4.46
C LYS A 48 -13.57 -15.10 -5.80
N ALA A 49 -14.49 -16.02 -5.93
CA ALA A 49 -14.62 -16.89 -7.11
C ALA A 49 -14.81 -16.13 -8.43
N ASN A 50 -15.38 -14.92 -8.38
CA ASN A 50 -15.63 -14.06 -9.51
C ASN A 50 -14.59 -12.96 -9.74
N CYS A 51 -13.60 -12.80 -8.86
CA CYS A 51 -12.55 -11.82 -9.02
C CYS A 51 -11.32 -12.41 -9.72
N LYS A 52 -10.68 -11.61 -10.57
CA LYS A 52 -9.36 -11.88 -11.15
C LYS A 52 -8.40 -10.77 -10.74
N TYR A 53 -7.18 -11.16 -10.37
CA TYR A 53 -6.11 -10.27 -9.91
C TYR A 53 -4.98 -10.29 -10.93
N ILE A 54 -4.45 -9.13 -11.26
CA ILE A 54 -3.25 -8.93 -12.08
C ILE A 54 -2.24 -8.18 -11.23
N PRO A 55 -1.19 -8.86 -10.72
CA PRO A 55 -0.11 -8.19 -10.01
C PRO A 55 0.69 -7.33 -11.00
N PHE A 56 0.87 -6.05 -10.71
CA PHE A 56 1.56 -5.13 -11.61
C PHE A 56 2.74 -4.40 -10.97
N TYR A 57 2.78 -4.27 -9.64
CA TYR A 57 3.85 -3.56 -8.94
C TYR A 57 4.18 -4.24 -7.62
N GLN A 58 5.46 -4.29 -7.26
CA GLN A 58 5.91 -4.76 -5.96
C GLN A 58 6.17 -3.56 -5.05
N ASP A 59 5.44 -3.50 -3.94
CA ASP A 59 5.46 -2.41 -2.97
C ASP A 59 6.04 -2.90 -1.64
N ASP A 60 7.10 -2.26 -1.18
CA ASP A 60 7.71 -2.58 0.10
C ASP A 60 6.97 -1.86 1.24
N LEU A 61 6.87 -2.53 2.39
CA LEU A 61 6.47 -1.88 3.62
C LEU A 61 7.70 -1.35 4.37
N VAL A 62 7.51 -0.20 4.99
CA VAL A 62 8.51 0.42 5.87
C VAL A 62 7.85 0.86 7.16
N VAL A 63 8.63 0.94 8.23
CA VAL A 63 8.25 1.70 9.41
C VAL A 63 8.67 3.14 9.18
N ILE A 64 7.74 4.08 9.28
CA ILE A 64 8.08 5.50 9.34
C ILE A 64 7.93 6.03 10.76
N MET A 65 8.82 6.95 11.13
CA MET A 65 8.91 7.50 12.47
C MET A 65 9.30 8.99 12.42
N PRO A 66 9.04 9.76 13.49
CA PRO A 66 9.46 11.16 13.56
C PRO A 66 10.97 11.30 13.37
N ASN A 67 11.41 12.38 12.71
CA ASN A 67 12.84 12.66 12.56
C ASN A 67 13.41 13.29 13.83
N THR A 68 13.62 12.48 14.88
CA THR A 68 14.22 12.87 16.15
C THR A 68 15.57 12.17 16.37
N LYS A 69 16.37 12.67 17.31
CA LYS A 69 17.66 12.05 17.64
C LYS A 69 17.53 10.62 18.15
N GLU A 70 16.46 10.32 18.89
CA GLU A 70 16.14 9.00 19.41
C GLU A 70 15.91 8.01 18.25
N TYR A 71 15.05 8.37 17.31
CA TYR A 71 14.77 7.51 16.16
C TYR A 71 15.92 7.45 15.16
N GLN A 72 16.74 8.50 15.03
CA GLN A 72 17.98 8.45 14.25
C GLN A 72 18.96 7.42 14.82
N LYS A 73 19.00 7.26 16.16
CA LYS A 73 19.79 6.23 16.81
C LYS A 73 19.24 4.83 16.53
N ILE A 74 17.93 4.65 16.62
CA ILE A 74 17.26 3.38 16.26
C ILE A 74 17.61 2.96 14.83
N VAL A 75 17.48 3.85 13.87
CA VAL A 75 17.79 3.56 12.45
C VAL A 75 19.26 3.13 12.26
N LYS A 76 20.19 3.69 13.06
CA LYS A 76 21.62 3.36 12.97
C LYS A 76 21.98 2.04 13.67
N GLU A 77 21.39 1.76 14.81
CA GLU A 77 21.84 0.69 15.72
C GLU A 77 21.03 -0.59 15.61
N GLN A 78 19.72 -0.49 15.30
CA GLN A 78 18.85 -1.65 15.24
C GLN A 78 18.99 -2.41 13.92
N LYS A 79 18.97 -3.74 14.03
CA LYS A 79 19.07 -4.65 12.87
C LYS A 79 17.82 -5.51 12.67
N ASN A 80 16.87 -5.45 13.57
CA ASN A 80 15.60 -6.19 13.52
C ASN A 80 14.48 -5.33 14.08
N LEU A 81 13.26 -5.84 14.06
CA LEU A 81 12.04 -5.11 14.42
C LEU A 81 11.60 -5.28 15.88
N LYS A 82 12.40 -5.93 16.76
CA LYS A 82 12.01 -6.11 18.18
C LYS A 82 11.81 -4.79 18.93
N TRP A 83 12.47 -3.73 18.50
CA TRP A 83 12.30 -2.41 19.09
C TRP A 83 10.87 -1.85 18.93
N LEU A 84 10.06 -2.38 17.99
CA LEU A 84 8.65 -1.99 17.82
C LEU A 84 7.81 -2.23 19.08
N GLU A 85 8.11 -3.25 19.87
CA GLU A 85 7.34 -3.62 21.07
C GLU A 85 7.29 -2.49 22.11
N GLY A 86 8.28 -1.60 22.13
CA GLY A 86 8.34 -0.47 23.06
C GLY A 86 7.74 0.84 22.54
N GLU A 87 7.38 0.91 21.25
CA GLU A 87 7.05 2.17 20.59
C GLU A 87 5.54 2.38 20.42
N PRO A 88 5.05 3.63 20.53
CA PRO A 88 3.66 3.93 20.24
C PRO A 88 3.38 3.74 18.74
N LEU A 89 2.53 2.78 18.41
CA LEU A 89 2.22 2.38 17.04
C LEU A 89 0.85 2.90 16.60
N ILE A 90 0.83 3.59 15.46
CA ILE A 90 -0.40 3.95 14.75
C ILE A 90 -0.67 2.85 13.73
N MET A 91 -1.82 2.20 13.81
CA MET A 91 -2.21 1.10 12.92
C MET A 91 -3.25 1.57 11.90
N ARG A 92 -3.30 0.87 10.77
CA ARG A 92 -4.38 1.00 9.79
C ARG A 92 -5.63 0.22 10.28
N GLU A 93 -6.76 0.53 9.70
CA GLU A 93 -8.04 -0.18 9.90
C GLU A 93 -7.97 -1.66 9.48
N GLU A 94 -8.89 -2.50 9.98
CA GLU A 94 -8.88 -3.95 9.74
C GLU A 94 -9.03 -4.36 8.26
N GLY A 95 -9.77 -3.58 7.47
CA GLY A 95 -9.94 -3.80 6.02
C GLY A 95 -8.68 -3.52 5.20
N SER A 96 -7.69 -2.83 5.78
CA SER A 96 -6.49 -2.38 5.08
C SER A 96 -5.60 -3.54 4.62
N GLY A 97 -5.26 -3.52 3.32
CA GLY A 97 -4.25 -4.44 2.78
C GLY A 97 -2.86 -4.24 3.37
N THR A 98 -2.51 -3.00 3.75
CA THR A 98 -1.24 -2.69 4.44
C THR A 98 -1.21 -3.34 5.81
N ARG A 99 -2.30 -3.23 6.60
CA ARG A 99 -2.41 -3.87 7.90
C ARG A 99 -2.32 -5.39 7.79
N LYS A 100 -3.07 -6.01 6.89
CA LYS A 100 -3.04 -7.47 6.67
C LYS A 100 -1.64 -7.98 6.34
N GLU A 101 -0.91 -7.27 5.47
CA GLU A 101 0.46 -7.67 5.13
C GLU A 101 1.42 -7.43 6.31
N ALA A 102 1.28 -6.32 7.03
CA ALA A 102 2.08 -6.04 8.23
C ALA A 102 1.87 -7.13 9.30
N GLU A 103 0.63 -7.48 9.62
CA GLU A 103 0.28 -8.55 10.58
C GLU A 103 0.88 -9.90 10.17
N LYS A 104 0.79 -10.24 8.89
CA LYS A 104 1.37 -11.48 8.35
C LYS A 104 2.89 -11.52 8.50
N GLN A 105 3.58 -10.39 8.22
CA GLN A 105 5.04 -10.32 8.35
C GLN A 105 5.48 -10.30 9.81
N LEU A 106 4.82 -9.55 10.70
CA LEU A 106 5.08 -9.54 12.14
C LEU A 106 4.96 -10.97 12.72
N LYS A 107 3.89 -11.68 12.36
CA LYS A 107 3.69 -13.07 12.79
C LYS A 107 4.84 -13.99 12.33
N LYS A 108 5.34 -13.83 11.10
CA LYS A 108 6.50 -14.59 10.62
C LYS A 108 7.78 -14.30 11.42
N MET A 109 7.91 -13.08 11.93
CA MET A 109 9.04 -12.63 12.75
C MET A 109 8.85 -12.97 14.24
N GLY A 110 7.74 -13.61 14.62
CA GLY A 110 7.45 -13.98 16.02
C GLY A 110 7.00 -12.80 16.88
N ILE A 111 6.56 -11.68 16.28
CA ILE A 111 6.03 -10.51 16.99
C ILE A 111 4.50 -10.60 16.97
N SER A 112 3.88 -10.65 18.16
CA SER A 112 2.43 -10.62 18.31
C SER A 112 1.92 -9.18 18.27
N LEU A 113 0.72 -8.98 17.72
CA LEU A 113 0.04 -7.67 17.82
C LEU A 113 -0.28 -7.29 19.27
N ASP A 114 -0.52 -8.29 20.13
CA ASP A 114 -0.79 -8.09 21.55
C ASP A 114 0.42 -7.55 22.32
N ASP A 115 1.63 -7.72 21.78
CA ASP A 115 2.87 -7.19 22.34
C ASP A 115 3.19 -5.77 21.89
N LEU A 116 2.40 -5.22 20.94
CA LEU A 116 2.60 -3.88 20.39
C LEU A 116 1.72 -2.84 21.09
N ASN A 117 2.28 -1.68 21.35
CA ASN A 117 1.57 -0.55 21.95
C ASN A 117 0.78 0.24 20.89
N ILE A 118 -0.39 -0.26 20.48
CA ILE A 118 -1.25 0.40 19.50
C ILE A 118 -1.97 1.57 20.17
N VAL A 119 -1.53 2.79 19.86
CA VAL A 119 -2.08 4.04 20.44
C VAL A 119 -3.22 4.65 19.63
N ALA A 120 -3.32 4.30 18.34
CA ALA A 120 -4.39 4.79 17.47
C ALA A 120 -4.62 3.84 16.29
N THR A 121 -5.86 3.81 15.78
CA THR A 121 -6.22 3.21 14.49
C THR A 121 -6.76 4.32 13.59
N ILE A 122 -6.15 4.53 12.43
CA ILE A 122 -6.47 5.60 11.49
C ILE A 122 -6.60 5.02 10.08
N GLU A 123 -7.66 5.40 9.36
CA GLU A 123 -7.94 4.91 8.00
C GLU A 123 -7.16 5.67 6.93
N ASN A 124 -7.10 6.99 7.06
CA ASN A 124 -6.51 7.86 6.04
C ASN A 124 -4.98 7.90 6.13
N PRO A 125 -4.24 7.47 5.08
CA PRO A 125 -2.77 7.44 5.09
C PRO A 125 -2.13 8.83 5.29
N GLU A 126 -2.73 9.89 4.77
CA GLU A 126 -2.23 11.25 4.94
C GLU A 126 -2.35 11.72 6.40
N ALA A 127 -3.48 11.38 7.07
CA ALA A 127 -3.64 11.65 8.49
C ALA A 127 -2.62 10.88 9.33
N ILE A 128 -2.32 9.63 8.98
CA ILE A 128 -1.28 8.82 9.63
C ILE A 128 0.09 9.50 9.49
N LYS A 129 0.51 9.86 8.27
CA LYS A 129 1.80 10.50 8.03
C LYS A 129 1.95 11.80 8.83
N ARG A 130 0.90 12.62 8.86
CA ARG A 130 0.86 13.86 9.67
C ARG A 130 0.98 13.56 11.16
N SER A 131 0.29 12.53 11.67
CA SER A 131 0.37 12.12 13.07
C SER A 131 1.78 11.65 13.45
N VAL A 132 2.44 10.89 12.57
CA VAL A 132 3.84 10.49 12.75
C VAL A 132 4.75 11.72 12.79
N LYS A 133 4.64 12.63 11.83
CA LYS A 133 5.42 13.89 11.82
C LYS A 133 5.23 14.72 13.08
N SER A 134 4.02 14.70 13.65
CA SER A 134 3.70 15.42 14.90
C SER A 134 4.13 14.68 16.17
N GLY A 135 4.72 13.48 16.06
CA GLY A 135 5.26 12.75 17.20
C GLY A 135 4.26 11.89 17.96
N LEU A 136 3.07 11.59 17.39
CA LEU A 136 2.08 10.69 18.04
C LEU A 136 2.62 9.27 18.18
N GLY A 137 3.49 8.85 17.27
CA GLY A 137 4.08 7.52 17.25
C GLY A 137 4.67 7.18 15.89
N ILE A 138 4.87 5.90 15.69
CA ILE A 138 5.39 5.32 14.44
C ILE A 138 4.26 4.59 13.69
N THR A 139 4.47 4.23 12.42
CA THR A 139 3.53 3.40 11.67
C THR A 139 4.22 2.50 10.66
N ILE A 140 3.56 1.39 10.30
CA ILE A 140 3.94 0.53 9.18
C ILE A 140 3.11 0.93 7.97
N ILE A 141 3.78 1.36 6.90
CA ILE A 141 3.12 1.92 5.71
C ILE A 141 3.83 1.46 4.43
N SER A 142 3.16 1.59 3.29
CA SER A 142 3.76 1.50 1.96
C SER A 142 4.88 2.52 1.81
N ARG A 143 6.07 2.07 1.41
CA ARG A 143 7.19 2.97 1.12
C ARG A 143 6.85 3.96 0.02
N LEU A 144 6.09 3.51 -0.97
CA LEU A 144 5.60 4.35 -2.05
C LEU A 144 4.67 5.47 -1.55
N ALA A 145 3.82 5.17 -0.56
CA ALA A 145 2.89 6.16 0.00
C ALA A 145 3.60 7.20 0.91
N ALA A 146 4.77 6.89 1.42
CA ALA A 146 5.56 7.78 2.28
C ALA A 146 6.79 8.38 1.58
N ALA A 147 6.94 8.15 0.26
CA ALA A 147 8.15 8.50 -0.48
C ALA A 147 8.51 9.99 -0.39
N ASP A 148 7.51 10.86 -0.50
CA ASP A 148 7.72 12.30 -0.49
C ASP A 148 8.21 12.80 0.88
N GLU A 149 7.62 12.32 1.98
CA GLU A 149 8.02 12.68 3.34
C GLU A 149 9.40 12.11 3.71
N ILE A 150 9.71 10.90 3.23
CA ILE A 150 11.03 10.28 3.41
C ILE A 150 12.08 11.09 2.65
N GLN A 151 11.82 11.43 1.39
CA GLN A 151 12.73 12.20 0.56
C GLN A 151 12.95 13.63 1.10
N ALA A 152 11.89 14.25 1.64
CA ALA A 152 11.98 15.56 2.28
C ALA A 152 12.67 15.51 3.66
N GLY A 153 12.95 14.32 4.21
CA GLY A 153 13.53 14.16 5.56
C GLY A 153 12.57 14.54 6.69
N GLU A 154 11.28 14.62 6.40
CA GLU A 154 10.24 14.94 7.39
C GLU A 154 9.96 13.77 8.34
N VAL A 155 10.18 12.55 7.85
CA VAL A 155 10.16 11.31 8.63
C VAL A 155 11.41 10.49 8.34
N LEU A 156 11.74 9.58 9.25
CA LEU A 156 12.76 8.55 9.03
C LEU A 156 12.06 7.27 8.57
N GLU A 157 12.77 6.46 7.79
CA GLU A 157 12.32 5.12 7.43
C GLU A 157 13.21 4.04 8.05
N PHE A 158 12.59 2.91 8.40
CA PHE A 158 13.27 1.67 8.75
C PHE A 158 12.68 0.54 7.92
N PRO A 159 13.49 -0.31 7.25
CA PRO A 159 12.99 -1.42 6.45
C PRO A 159 12.13 -2.35 7.30
N PHE A 160 10.91 -2.62 6.85
CA PHE A 160 10.02 -3.53 7.56
C PHE A 160 10.27 -4.99 7.16
N SER A 161 10.52 -5.25 5.89
CA SER A 161 10.88 -6.57 5.39
C SER A 161 12.40 -6.73 5.30
N GLN A 162 12.94 -7.80 5.89
CA GLN A 162 14.39 -8.08 5.86
C GLN A 162 14.84 -8.83 4.60
N ASP A 163 13.92 -9.47 3.90
CA ASP A 163 14.17 -10.32 2.74
C ASP A 163 13.75 -9.70 1.40
N GLY A 164 13.37 -8.40 1.41
CA GLY A 164 12.86 -7.73 0.23
C GLY A 164 11.51 -8.28 -0.26
N SER A 165 10.81 -9.06 0.57
CA SER A 165 9.47 -9.56 0.26
C SER A 165 8.44 -8.46 0.38
N GLY A 166 8.40 -7.57 -0.63
CA GLY A 166 7.31 -6.62 -0.79
C GLY A 166 5.99 -7.32 -1.10
N ARG A 167 4.89 -6.61 -0.95
CA ARG A 167 3.57 -7.08 -1.39
C ARG A 167 3.32 -6.72 -2.85
N ASN A 168 2.51 -7.49 -3.53
CA ASN A 168 2.03 -7.10 -4.84
C ASN A 168 0.86 -6.11 -4.73
N LEU A 169 0.95 -5.00 -5.46
CA LEU A 169 -0.22 -4.22 -5.81
C LEU A 169 -0.87 -4.88 -7.01
N ASN A 170 -2.18 -5.10 -6.90
CA ASN A 170 -2.96 -5.83 -7.88
C ASN A 170 -4.04 -4.94 -8.49
N LEU A 171 -4.22 -5.03 -9.79
CA LEU A 171 -5.45 -4.64 -10.44
C LEU A 171 -6.43 -5.81 -10.28
N VAL A 172 -7.65 -5.53 -9.83
CA VAL A 172 -8.70 -6.52 -9.62
C VAL A 172 -9.93 -6.15 -10.46
N TYR A 173 -10.55 -7.16 -11.08
CA TYR A 173 -11.80 -7.01 -11.83
C TYR A 173 -12.67 -8.26 -11.74
N ASN A 174 -13.97 -8.10 -12.01
CA ASN A 174 -14.91 -9.22 -12.02
C ASN A 174 -14.83 -9.93 -13.38
N LYS A 175 -14.35 -11.20 -13.37
CA LYS A 175 -14.13 -12.00 -14.59
C LYS A 175 -15.41 -12.45 -15.29
N ASN A 176 -16.57 -12.35 -14.61
CA ASN A 176 -17.87 -12.76 -15.15
C ASN A 176 -18.51 -11.69 -16.04
N TYR A 177 -17.95 -10.47 -16.06
CA TYR A 177 -18.44 -9.36 -16.85
C TYR A 177 -17.37 -8.86 -17.83
N LYS A 178 -17.83 -8.39 -18.98
CA LYS A 178 -16.94 -7.69 -19.92
C LYS A 178 -16.66 -6.29 -19.37
N LEU A 179 -15.40 -5.92 -19.32
CA LEU A 179 -15.01 -4.57 -18.92
C LEU A 179 -15.49 -3.52 -19.92
N PRO A 180 -16.00 -2.35 -19.48
CA PRO A 180 -16.18 -1.19 -20.35
C PRO A 180 -14.86 -0.77 -21.00
N ALA A 181 -14.94 -0.06 -22.13
CA ALA A 181 -13.76 0.36 -22.89
C ALA A 181 -12.74 1.13 -22.04
N ALA A 182 -13.20 2.11 -21.25
CA ALA A 182 -12.34 2.89 -20.36
C ALA A 182 -11.58 2.00 -19.34
N ALA A 183 -12.27 1.02 -18.73
CA ALA A 183 -11.65 0.10 -17.78
C ALA A 183 -10.63 -0.85 -18.45
N GLU A 184 -10.94 -1.32 -19.67
CA GLU A 184 -10.01 -2.13 -20.47
C GLU A 184 -8.75 -1.33 -20.83
N HIS A 185 -8.89 -0.08 -21.28
CA HIS A 185 -7.77 0.81 -21.60
C HIS A 185 -6.88 1.11 -20.37
N VAL A 186 -7.47 1.32 -19.19
CA VAL A 186 -6.68 1.49 -17.95
C VAL A 186 -5.90 0.21 -17.63
N LYS A 187 -6.52 -0.96 -17.77
CA LYS A 187 -5.85 -2.26 -17.58
C LYS A 187 -4.68 -2.43 -18.55
N GLU A 188 -4.87 -2.13 -19.83
CA GLU A 188 -3.81 -2.20 -20.85
C GLU A 188 -2.66 -1.26 -20.54
N LEU A 189 -2.93 0.00 -20.17
CA LEU A 189 -1.90 0.97 -19.80
C LEU A 189 -1.06 0.52 -18.60
N ILE A 190 -1.68 -0.15 -17.62
CA ILE A 190 -0.98 -0.69 -16.46
C ILE A 190 -0.06 -1.83 -16.88
N ILE A 191 -0.56 -2.77 -17.65
CA ILE A 191 0.21 -3.90 -18.15
C ILE A 191 1.39 -3.38 -18.98
N GLU A 192 1.15 -2.50 -19.95
CA GLU A 192 2.18 -1.89 -20.79
C GLU A 192 3.27 -1.20 -19.95
N LYS A 193 2.89 -0.37 -18.98
CA LYS A 193 3.83 0.39 -18.14
C LYS A 193 4.73 -0.53 -17.30
N TYR A 194 4.16 -1.57 -16.71
CA TYR A 194 4.87 -2.39 -15.71
C TYR A 194 5.49 -3.67 -16.26
N GLU A 195 5.03 -4.21 -17.40
CA GLU A 195 5.76 -5.25 -18.13
C GLU A 195 7.06 -4.73 -18.73
N LEU A 196 7.05 -3.51 -19.28
CA LEU A 196 8.27 -2.86 -19.79
C LEU A 196 9.30 -2.62 -18.68
N GLN A 197 8.87 -2.32 -17.45
CA GLN A 197 9.79 -2.16 -16.31
C GLN A 197 10.43 -3.48 -15.88
N LYS A 198 9.73 -4.61 -15.95
CA LYS A 198 10.32 -5.93 -15.67
C LYS A 198 11.38 -6.35 -16.69
N GLN A 199 11.21 -5.98 -17.96
CA GLN A 199 12.17 -6.27 -19.02
C GLN A 199 13.43 -5.38 -18.96
N SER A 200 13.35 -4.18 -18.42
CA SER A 200 14.49 -3.26 -18.28
C SER A 200 15.34 -3.51 -17.03
N LEU A 201 14.92 -4.41 -16.13
CA LEU A 201 15.64 -4.81 -14.92
C LEU A 201 16.28 -6.20 -15.03
N GLN A 202 16.13 -6.88 -16.17
CA GLN A 202 16.84 -8.11 -16.55
C GLN A 202 18.00 -7.80 -17.48
#